data_1a4139885efdfdbb5ed59319db0215a3
#
_entry.id   1a4139885efdfdbb5ed59319db0215a3
#
_cell.length_a   1.000
_cell.length_b   1.000
_cell.length_c   1.000
_cell.angle_alpha   90.00
_cell.angle_beta   90.00
_cell.angle_gamma   90.00
#
_symmetry.space_group_name_H-M   'P 1'
#
loop_
_entity.id
_entity.type
_entity.pdbx_description
1 polymer ?
#
loop_
_entity_poly.entity_id
_entity_poly.type
_entity_poly.pdbx_seq_one_letter_code
_entity_poly.pdbx_strand_id
1 'polypeptide(L)'
;MNFINLNCPPLPYFIVGGGCVYRPGDIHERRTIRNVFDLIYVHSGTLYLEQDPFRVELNAGQFFIITPDTPHRGSRVCQEKTTTSWVHFYTNGKYSLSDEFYPDNITRRAAPKFYYSPQNFILSLPRTGTVPEANREKLEKYLQRMNLVSFSKYTQKKSFPSSVRTPFEIQNDFIEFLQVLYAPYCYSREKESIARTLRDYLDAHYTEEISLNDLARQYSYSPSHLIRSFHQAYGASPMQYLKKIRIEHASQLLLHSDAAIQSVGEMVGLRIPSYFIRVFKQEIGITPAQYRMFYAEENGGSEAP
;
A
#
# COMPACT_ATOMS: atom_id res chain seq x y z
N MET A 1 0.24 -17.32 -9.36
CA MET A 1 0.11 -16.35 -8.23
C MET A 1 0.93 -15.12 -8.58
N ASN A 2 0.24 -14.06 -9.00
CA ASN A 2 0.86 -12.89 -9.63
C ASN A 2 1.24 -11.77 -8.64
N PHE A 3 0.77 -11.89 -7.38
CA PHE A 3 0.98 -10.90 -6.34
C PHE A 3 1.48 -11.51 -5.04
N ILE A 4 2.30 -10.74 -4.35
CA ILE A 4 2.80 -11.00 -3.00
C ILE A 4 2.08 -10.02 -2.07
N ASN A 5 1.27 -10.54 -1.16
CA ASN A 5 0.48 -9.75 -0.21
C ASN A 5 1.19 -9.73 1.14
N LEU A 6 1.75 -8.61 1.52
CA LEU A 6 2.44 -8.42 2.79
C LEU A 6 1.47 -7.85 3.82
N ASN A 7 1.36 -8.48 4.98
CA ASN A 7 0.59 -7.94 6.10
C ASN A 7 1.39 -6.83 6.79
N CYS A 8 0.85 -5.63 6.81
CA CYS A 8 1.44 -4.44 7.40
C CYS A 8 0.58 -3.90 8.57
N PRO A 9 1.13 -3.26 9.63
CA PRO A 9 2.56 -3.20 9.94
C PRO A 9 3.12 -4.55 10.37
N PRO A 10 4.47 -4.73 10.37
CA PRO A 10 5.46 -3.75 9.96
C PRO A 10 5.58 -3.60 8.45
N LEU A 11 5.96 -2.41 7.99
CA LEU A 11 6.33 -2.19 6.58
C LEU A 11 7.56 -3.02 6.22
N PRO A 12 7.67 -3.48 4.98
CA PRO A 12 8.91 -4.09 4.51
C PRO A 12 10.06 -3.08 4.56
N TYR A 13 11.27 -3.55 4.83
CA TYR A 13 12.44 -2.69 4.91
C TYR A 13 13.62 -3.25 4.11
N PHE A 14 14.41 -2.34 3.58
CA PHE A 14 15.62 -2.62 2.84
C PHE A 14 16.70 -3.24 3.74
N ILE A 15 17.37 -4.26 3.23
CA ILE A 15 18.52 -4.88 3.90
C ILE A 15 19.82 -4.53 3.16
N VAL A 16 19.88 -4.89 1.87
CA VAL A 16 21.06 -4.73 1.03
C VAL A 16 20.64 -4.77 -0.43
N GLY A 17 21.40 -4.11 -1.30
CA GLY A 17 21.22 -4.17 -2.74
C GLY A 17 22.57 -4.24 -3.46
N GLY A 18 22.54 -4.58 -4.72
CA GLY A 18 23.71 -4.67 -5.55
C GLY A 18 23.39 -4.81 -7.03
N GLY A 19 24.41 -5.08 -7.82
CA GLY A 19 24.28 -5.30 -9.25
C GLY A 19 25.06 -6.52 -9.69
N CYS A 20 24.61 -7.15 -10.77
CA CYS A 20 25.32 -8.23 -11.45
C CYS A 20 25.44 -7.93 -12.94
N VAL A 21 26.53 -8.40 -13.52
CA VAL A 21 26.75 -8.38 -14.97
C VAL A 21 26.96 -9.82 -15.41
N TYR A 22 26.06 -10.32 -16.23
CA TYR A 22 26.12 -11.62 -16.88
C TYR A 22 26.69 -11.43 -18.28
N ARG A 23 27.69 -12.28 -18.66
CA ARG A 23 28.21 -12.37 -20.01
C ARG A 23 27.43 -13.42 -20.79
N PRO A 24 27.50 -13.45 -22.13
CA PRO A 24 26.98 -14.58 -22.89
C PRO A 24 27.58 -15.90 -22.37
N GLY A 25 26.70 -16.86 -22.08
CA GLY A 25 27.02 -18.14 -21.47
C GLY A 25 26.91 -18.20 -19.95
N ASP A 26 26.89 -17.09 -19.24
CA ASP A 26 26.65 -17.07 -17.79
C ASP A 26 25.19 -17.46 -17.45
N ILE A 27 25.02 -18.06 -16.30
CA ILE A 27 23.72 -18.44 -15.77
C ILE A 27 23.57 -17.95 -14.33
N HIS A 28 22.36 -17.55 -13.93
CA HIS A 28 22.11 -17.21 -12.54
C HIS A 28 22.25 -18.45 -11.65
N GLU A 29 23.15 -18.39 -10.68
CA GLU A 29 23.45 -19.51 -9.80
C GLU A 29 22.26 -19.95 -8.96
N ARG A 30 22.17 -21.26 -8.71
CA ARG A 30 21.16 -21.80 -7.81
C ARG A 30 21.45 -21.38 -6.38
N ARG A 31 20.43 -20.77 -5.73
CA ARG A 31 20.52 -20.37 -4.33
C ARG A 31 19.16 -20.43 -3.65
N THR A 32 19.17 -20.41 -2.33
CA THR A 32 17.99 -20.22 -1.47
C THR A 32 18.34 -19.13 -0.48
N ILE A 33 17.55 -18.05 -0.46
CA ILE A 33 17.72 -16.95 0.48
C ILE A 33 16.68 -17.12 1.58
N ARG A 34 17.14 -17.24 2.83
CA ARG A 34 16.25 -17.49 3.97
C ARG A 34 15.67 -16.18 4.49
N ASN A 35 14.36 -16.20 4.74
CA ASN A 35 13.60 -15.08 5.34
C ASN A 35 13.67 -13.74 4.60
N VAL A 36 14.19 -13.69 3.38
CA VAL A 36 14.43 -12.45 2.64
C VAL A 36 13.84 -12.56 1.25
N PHE A 37 13.16 -11.53 0.82
CA PHE A 37 12.73 -11.34 -0.57
C PHE A 37 13.90 -10.80 -1.39
N ASP A 38 14.08 -11.31 -2.60
CA ASP A 38 15.09 -10.83 -3.56
C ASP A 38 14.37 -10.29 -4.80
N LEU A 39 14.38 -8.98 -4.98
CA LEU A 39 13.85 -8.34 -6.17
C LEU A 39 15.00 -8.15 -7.17
N ILE A 40 14.86 -8.72 -8.36
CA ILE A 40 15.80 -8.55 -9.46
C ILE A 40 15.17 -7.68 -10.55
N TYR A 41 15.87 -6.63 -10.97
CA TYR A 41 15.51 -5.74 -12.07
C TYR A 41 16.57 -5.81 -13.17
N VAL A 42 16.13 -5.89 -14.43
CA VAL A 42 17.01 -5.95 -15.60
C VAL A 42 17.14 -4.57 -16.25
N HIS A 43 18.36 -4.03 -16.30
CA HIS A 43 18.66 -2.77 -16.98
C HIS A 43 18.84 -2.95 -18.48
N SER A 44 19.54 -4.02 -18.88
CA SER A 44 19.83 -4.34 -20.29
C SER A 44 20.01 -5.84 -20.48
N GLY A 45 19.73 -6.33 -21.68
CA GLY A 45 19.78 -7.75 -22.01
C GLY A 45 18.60 -8.53 -21.46
N THR A 46 18.77 -9.86 -21.36
CA THR A 46 17.71 -10.78 -20.95
C THR A 46 18.20 -11.75 -19.89
N LEU A 47 17.49 -11.85 -18.76
CA LEU A 47 17.76 -12.80 -17.68
C LEU A 47 16.67 -13.86 -17.62
N TYR A 48 17.07 -15.13 -17.50
CA TYR A 48 16.17 -16.27 -17.42
C TYR A 48 16.20 -16.84 -15.99
N LEU A 49 15.07 -16.80 -15.28
CA LEU A 49 14.95 -17.26 -13.91
C LEU A 49 13.84 -18.29 -13.74
N GLU A 50 14.03 -19.18 -12.78
CA GLU A 50 12.96 -20.05 -12.29
C GLU A 50 12.94 -20.11 -10.78
N GLN A 51 11.74 -20.06 -10.22
CA GLN A 51 11.38 -20.36 -8.85
C GLN A 51 10.05 -21.09 -8.90
N ASP A 52 10.01 -22.38 -8.62
CA ASP A 52 8.85 -23.23 -8.81
C ASP A 52 7.56 -22.63 -8.20
N PRO A 53 6.44 -22.64 -8.94
CA PRO A 53 6.25 -23.14 -10.31
C PRO A 53 6.54 -22.11 -11.43
N PHE A 54 7.21 -21.01 -11.14
CA PHE A 54 7.42 -19.90 -12.07
C PHE A 54 8.68 -20.08 -12.92
N ARG A 55 8.54 -19.82 -14.23
CA ARG A 55 9.66 -19.56 -15.12
C ARG A 55 9.44 -18.23 -15.79
N VAL A 56 10.42 -17.35 -15.70
CA VAL A 56 10.32 -16.00 -16.24
C VAL A 56 11.52 -15.70 -17.14
N GLU A 57 11.23 -15.01 -18.22
CA GLU A 57 12.18 -14.35 -19.08
C GLU A 57 12.05 -12.86 -18.85
N LEU A 58 13.09 -12.23 -18.31
CA LEU A 58 13.09 -10.84 -17.93
C LEU A 58 13.91 -10.03 -18.92
N ASN A 59 13.27 -9.17 -19.65
CA ASN A 59 13.88 -8.22 -20.57
C ASN A 59 14.17 -6.88 -19.87
N ALA A 60 14.89 -5.98 -20.54
CA ALA A 60 15.19 -4.66 -20.03
C ALA A 60 13.92 -3.90 -19.55
N GLY A 61 13.97 -3.34 -18.35
CA GLY A 61 12.87 -2.67 -17.69
C GLY A 61 11.89 -3.60 -16.96
N GLN A 62 12.17 -4.91 -16.90
CA GLN A 62 11.34 -5.88 -16.19
C GLN A 62 11.99 -6.31 -14.88
N PHE A 63 11.14 -6.78 -13.95
CA PHE A 63 11.55 -7.26 -12.64
C PHE A 63 10.83 -8.55 -12.23
N PHE A 64 11.44 -9.27 -11.31
CA PHE A 64 10.85 -10.42 -10.62
C PHE A 64 11.21 -10.39 -9.14
N ILE A 65 10.21 -10.68 -8.28
CA ILE A 65 10.41 -10.81 -6.84
C ILE A 65 10.43 -12.29 -6.47
N ILE A 66 11.58 -12.74 -6.03
CA ILE A 66 11.82 -14.08 -5.52
C ILE A 66 11.38 -14.11 -4.06
N THR A 67 10.53 -15.09 -3.73
CA THR A 67 10.01 -15.26 -2.36
C THR A 67 11.04 -15.97 -1.47
N PRO A 68 11.03 -15.68 -0.15
CA PRO A 68 11.94 -16.33 0.81
C PRO A 68 11.84 -17.85 0.81
N ASP A 69 12.88 -18.50 1.31
CA ASP A 69 12.94 -19.92 1.66
C ASP A 69 12.67 -20.91 0.51
N THR A 70 12.51 -20.41 -0.70
CA THR A 70 12.30 -21.22 -1.91
C THR A 70 13.50 -21.17 -2.82
N PRO A 71 14.04 -22.33 -3.29
CA PRO A 71 15.13 -22.35 -4.22
C PRO A 71 14.79 -21.65 -5.53
N HIS A 72 15.76 -20.89 -6.05
CA HIS A 72 15.67 -20.28 -7.38
C HIS A 72 17.01 -20.47 -8.12
N ARG A 73 16.94 -20.40 -9.44
CA ARG A 73 18.11 -20.53 -10.33
C ARG A 73 17.85 -19.92 -11.70
N GLY A 74 18.89 -19.78 -12.49
CA GLY A 74 18.76 -19.56 -13.92
C GLY A 74 18.14 -20.77 -14.62
N SER A 75 17.16 -20.54 -15.47
CA SER A 75 16.54 -21.61 -16.29
C SER A 75 17.25 -21.80 -17.64
N ARG A 76 18.03 -20.80 -18.07
CA ARG A 76 18.81 -20.76 -19.30
C ARG A 76 20.02 -19.83 -19.13
N VAL A 77 21.07 -20.03 -19.90
CA VAL A 77 22.22 -19.12 -20.00
C VAL A 77 21.84 -17.82 -20.69
N CYS A 78 22.44 -16.71 -20.27
CA CYS A 78 22.30 -15.42 -20.95
C CYS A 78 22.93 -15.51 -22.36
N GLN A 79 22.20 -15.00 -23.35
CA GLN A 79 22.65 -15.01 -24.75
C GLN A 79 23.47 -13.75 -25.11
N GLU A 80 23.28 -12.70 -24.31
CA GLU A 80 23.91 -11.40 -24.47
C GLU A 80 24.39 -10.86 -23.12
N LYS A 81 25.15 -9.77 -23.17
CA LYS A 81 25.54 -9.06 -21.94
C LYS A 81 24.30 -8.53 -21.26
N THR A 82 23.99 -9.05 -20.08
CA THR A 82 22.84 -8.69 -19.27
C THR A 82 23.27 -8.00 -18.00
N THR A 83 22.73 -6.82 -17.71
CA THR A 83 23.01 -6.06 -16.50
C THR A 83 21.76 -5.98 -15.63
N THR A 84 21.93 -6.26 -14.34
CA THR A 84 20.85 -6.32 -13.38
C THR A 84 21.18 -5.57 -12.11
N SER A 85 20.15 -5.08 -11.41
CA SER A 85 20.23 -4.76 -9.99
C SER A 85 19.36 -5.72 -9.20
N TRP A 86 19.76 -5.96 -7.96
CA TRP A 86 18.98 -6.74 -7.02
C TRP A 86 18.83 -5.99 -5.69
N VAL A 87 17.71 -6.22 -5.02
CA VAL A 87 17.36 -5.61 -3.74
C VAL A 87 16.84 -6.68 -2.81
N HIS A 88 17.52 -6.89 -1.69
CA HIS A 88 17.03 -7.72 -0.62
C HIS A 88 16.23 -6.89 0.38
N PHE A 89 15.02 -7.35 0.68
CA PHE A 89 14.18 -6.72 1.68
C PHE A 89 13.48 -7.77 2.56
N TYR A 90 13.04 -7.34 3.71
CA TYR A 90 12.46 -8.21 4.73
C TYR A 90 11.19 -7.62 5.31
N THR A 91 10.31 -8.46 5.82
CA THR A 91 9.18 -8.09 6.67
C THR A 91 9.00 -9.09 7.80
N ASN A 92 8.71 -8.60 9.00
CA ASN A 92 8.29 -9.45 10.13
C ASN A 92 6.83 -9.90 9.99
N GLY A 93 6.09 -9.29 9.08
CA GLY A 93 4.71 -9.65 8.78
C GLY A 93 4.61 -10.97 8.02
N LYS A 94 3.49 -11.64 8.17
CA LYS A 94 3.15 -12.78 7.31
C LYS A 94 2.90 -12.29 5.89
N TYR A 95 3.17 -13.13 4.91
CA TYR A 95 2.79 -12.87 3.53
C TYR A 95 1.98 -14.03 2.94
N SER A 96 1.25 -13.76 1.89
CA SER A 96 0.56 -14.76 1.08
C SER A 96 0.74 -14.45 -0.40
N LEU A 97 0.51 -15.45 -1.24
CA LEU A 97 0.54 -15.31 -2.70
C LEU A 97 -0.88 -15.40 -3.25
N SER A 98 -1.22 -14.55 -4.22
CA SER A 98 -2.53 -14.58 -4.89
C SER A 98 -2.43 -14.22 -6.36
N ASP A 99 -3.49 -14.47 -7.11
CA ASP A 99 -3.66 -13.95 -8.48
C ASP A 99 -4.43 -12.62 -8.50
N GLU A 100 -4.95 -12.21 -7.34
CA GLU A 100 -5.67 -10.96 -7.16
C GLU A 100 -4.78 -9.90 -6.52
N PHE A 101 -4.91 -8.68 -7.03
CA PHE A 101 -4.35 -7.49 -6.43
C PHE A 101 -5.34 -6.95 -5.38
N TYR A 102 -4.87 -6.66 -4.18
CA TYR A 102 -5.68 -6.09 -3.10
C TYR A 102 -5.28 -4.62 -2.89
N PRO A 103 -5.90 -3.67 -3.60
CA PRO A 103 -5.70 -2.26 -3.32
C PRO A 103 -6.39 -1.91 -2.00
N ASP A 104 -5.68 -1.23 -1.11
CA ASP A 104 -6.22 -0.57 0.09
C ASP A 104 -7.07 -1.44 1.04
N ASN A 105 -6.79 -2.72 1.18
CA ASN A 105 -7.42 -3.55 2.21
C ASN A 105 -6.88 -3.18 3.60
N ILE A 106 -7.32 -2.01 4.10
CA ILE A 106 -7.25 -1.72 5.52
C ILE A 106 -8.23 -2.67 6.21
N THR A 107 -7.74 -3.81 6.66
CA THR A 107 -8.54 -4.70 7.52
C THR A 107 -8.71 -3.99 8.84
N ARG A 108 -9.77 -3.18 8.94
CA ARG A 108 -10.19 -2.67 10.25
C ARG A 108 -10.74 -3.85 11.04
N ARG A 109 -9.93 -4.44 11.89
CA ARG A 109 -10.47 -5.19 13.03
C ARG A 109 -11.32 -4.21 13.82
N ALA A 110 -12.50 -4.66 14.28
CA ALA A 110 -13.36 -3.89 15.17
C ALA A 110 -12.48 -3.14 16.18
N ALA A 111 -12.61 -1.80 16.17
CA ALA A 111 -11.75 -0.93 16.96
C ALA A 111 -11.74 -1.45 18.40
N PRO A 112 -10.58 -1.77 18.98
CA PRO A 112 -10.52 -2.01 20.41
C PRO A 112 -10.97 -0.74 21.11
N LYS A 113 -11.41 -0.85 22.36
CA LYS A 113 -11.93 0.27 23.18
C LYS A 113 -10.95 1.44 23.35
N PHE A 114 -9.80 1.42 22.70
CA PHE A 114 -8.74 2.41 22.78
C PHE A 114 -8.30 2.83 21.37
N TYR A 115 -8.17 4.11 21.17
CA TYR A 115 -7.91 4.83 19.92
C TYR A 115 -6.60 4.52 19.19
N TYR A 116 -5.67 3.81 19.81
CA TYR A 116 -4.33 3.55 19.30
C TYR A 116 -4.14 2.11 18.76
N SER A 117 -5.15 1.57 18.11
CA SER A 117 -4.93 0.31 17.41
C SER A 117 -4.23 0.58 16.08
N PRO A 118 -3.03 0.00 15.84
CA PRO A 118 -2.38 0.13 14.55
C PRO A 118 -3.31 -0.40 13.47
N GLN A 119 -3.55 0.41 12.44
CA GLN A 119 -4.34 -0.01 11.28
C GLN A 119 -3.51 -1.05 10.52
N ASN A 120 -3.97 -2.27 10.47
CA ASN A 120 -3.40 -3.31 9.63
C ASN A 120 -3.88 -3.12 8.20
N PHE A 121 -2.98 -3.20 7.24
CA PHE A 121 -3.30 -3.19 5.82
C PHE A 121 -2.49 -4.25 5.07
N ILE A 122 -2.89 -4.55 3.84
CA ILE A 122 -2.17 -5.46 2.96
C ILE A 122 -1.47 -4.63 1.89
N LEU A 123 -0.14 -4.73 1.84
CA LEU A 123 0.63 -4.21 0.72
C LEU A 123 0.77 -5.31 -0.33
N SER A 124 0.02 -5.18 -1.42
CA SER A 124 0.02 -6.14 -2.51
C SER A 124 1.05 -5.73 -3.56
N LEU A 125 2.18 -6.41 -3.63
CA LEU A 125 3.23 -6.15 -4.60
C LEU A 125 3.09 -7.08 -5.81
N PRO A 126 3.25 -6.59 -7.05
CA PRO A 126 3.33 -7.45 -8.22
C PRO A 126 4.59 -8.31 -8.13
N ARG A 127 4.45 -9.62 -8.35
CA ARG A 127 5.58 -10.54 -8.30
C ARG A 127 6.53 -10.37 -9.48
N THR A 128 5.97 -10.01 -10.64
CA THR A 128 6.71 -9.69 -11.87
C THR A 128 5.98 -8.59 -12.62
N GLY A 129 6.69 -7.84 -13.43
CA GLY A 129 6.09 -6.80 -14.26
C GLY A 129 7.11 -6.02 -15.07
N THR A 130 6.58 -5.11 -15.86
CA THR A 130 7.36 -4.14 -16.63
C THR A 130 7.21 -2.76 -16.03
N VAL A 131 8.31 -2.11 -15.72
CA VAL A 131 8.29 -0.72 -15.27
C VAL A 131 7.99 0.19 -16.47
N PRO A 132 6.94 1.02 -16.42
CA PRO A 132 6.63 1.97 -17.49
C PRO A 132 7.85 2.83 -17.83
N GLU A 133 8.08 3.10 -19.09
CA GLU A 133 9.27 3.83 -19.56
C GLU A 133 9.44 5.18 -18.84
N ALA A 134 8.35 5.90 -18.66
CA ALA A 134 8.33 7.19 -17.93
C ALA A 134 8.82 7.08 -16.47
N ASN A 135 8.80 5.88 -15.87
CA ASN A 135 9.18 5.64 -14.48
C ASN A 135 10.56 4.96 -14.34
N ARG A 136 11.17 4.50 -15.44
CA ARG A 136 12.45 3.74 -15.41
C ARG A 136 13.58 4.56 -14.82
N GLU A 137 13.78 5.79 -15.29
CA GLU A 137 14.83 6.68 -14.78
C GLU A 137 14.69 6.90 -13.27
N LYS A 138 13.47 7.16 -12.79
CA LYS A 138 13.18 7.34 -11.36
C LYS A 138 13.52 6.09 -10.56
N LEU A 139 13.11 4.91 -11.03
CA LEU A 139 13.37 3.63 -10.38
C LEU A 139 14.88 3.33 -10.34
N GLU A 140 15.58 3.50 -11.45
CA GLU A 140 17.02 3.23 -11.55
C GLU A 140 17.83 4.16 -10.66
N LYS A 141 17.40 5.39 -10.48
CA LYS A 141 17.99 6.34 -9.54
C LYS A 141 17.87 5.84 -8.08
N TYR A 142 16.74 5.28 -7.69
CA TYR A 142 16.60 4.67 -6.36
C TYR A 142 17.51 3.44 -6.22
N LEU A 143 17.54 2.55 -7.22
CA LEU A 143 18.43 1.38 -7.22
C LEU A 143 19.88 1.79 -7.09
N GLN A 144 20.35 2.79 -7.85
CA GLN A 144 21.69 3.31 -7.76
C GLN A 144 22.00 3.84 -6.35
N ARG A 145 21.11 4.62 -5.76
CA ARG A 145 21.27 5.20 -4.41
C ARG A 145 21.33 4.11 -3.33
N MET A 146 20.51 3.07 -3.41
CA MET A 146 20.54 1.92 -2.50
C MET A 146 21.82 1.07 -2.70
N ASN A 147 22.27 0.86 -3.93
CA ASN A 147 23.47 0.09 -4.24
C ASN A 147 24.76 0.74 -3.74
N LEU A 148 24.86 2.08 -3.80
CA LEU A 148 26.03 2.81 -3.28
C LEU A 148 26.27 2.53 -1.79
N VAL A 149 25.22 2.33 -1.01
CA VAL A 149 25.34 2.00 0.42
C VAL A 149 25.90 0.59 0.62
N SER A 150 25.51 -0.36 -0.22
CA SER A 150 25.93 -1.76 -0.10
C SER A 150 27.41 -1.94 -0.42
N PHE A 151 27.90 -1.27 -1.44
CA PHE A 151 29.33 -1.28 -1.76
C PHE A 151 30.21 -0.71 -0.64
N SER A 152 29.71 0.26 0.12
CA SER A 152 30.48 0.87 1.20
C SER A 152 30.75 -0.09 2.37
N LYS A 153 29.89 -1.07 2.60
CA LYS A 153 30.08 -2.07 3.68
C LYS A 153 31.11 -3.16 3.35
N TYR A 154 31.33 -3.43 2.07
CA TYR A 154 32.20 -4.53 1.62
C TYR A 154 33.56 -4.10 1.10
N THR A 155 33.73 -2.81 0.78
CA THR A 155 35.04 -2.28 0.32
C THR A 155 35.66 -1.44 1.43
N GLN A 156 36.71 -1.95 2.06
CA GLN A 156 37.53 -1.24 3.07
C GLN A 156 38.34 -0.07 2.50
N LYS A 157 38.07 0.43 1.29
CA LYS A 157 38.81 1.57 0.73
C LYS A 157 38.28 2.90 1.28
N LYS A 158 39.18 3.61 1.96
CA LYS A 158 38.98 4.89 2.69
C LYS A 158 38.71 6.13 1.83
N SER A 159 38.06 6.05 0.70
CA SER A 159 37.71 7.23 -0.10
C SER A 159 36.24 7.20 -0.52
N PHE A 160 35.39 7.66 0.39
CA PHE A 160 33.97 7.88 0.09
C PHE A 160 33.67 9.39 0.06
N PRO A 161 32.74 9.82 -0.84
CA PRO A 161 32.25 11.20 -0.78
C PRO A 161 31.58 11.44 0.57
N SER A 162 31.69 12.63 1.05
CA SER A 162 31.38 13.13 2.40
C SER A 162 29.88 13.14 2.80
N SER A 163 29.03 12.37 2.17
CA SER A 163 27.65 12.21 2.57
C SER A 163 27.35 10.77 3.01
N VAL A 164 27.59 10.50 4.28
CA VAL A 164 27.09 9.27 4.92
C VAL A 164 25.56 9.37 4.95
N ARG A 165 24.89 8.57 4.13
CA ARG A 165 23.42 8.50 4.13
C ARG A 165 22.93 7.86 5.42
N THR A 166 21.90 8.46 5.99
CA THR A 166 21.26 7.93 7.19
C THR A 166 20.44 6.68 6.85
N PRO A 167 20.23 5.77 7.81
CA PRO A 167 19.32 4.64 7.63
C PRO A 167 17.91 5.06 7.19
N PHE A 168 17.42 6.21 7.64
CA PHE A 168 16.12 6.76 7.26
C PHE A 168 16.06 7.13 5.77
N GLU A 169 17.09 7.77 5.23
CA GLU A 169 17.15 8.12 3.81
C GLU A 169 17.15 6.88 2.92
N ILE A 170 17.82 5.82 3.35
CA ILE A 170 17.89 4.57 2.61
C ILE A 170 16.53 3.87 2.62
N GLN A 171 15.87 3.80 3.78
CA GLN A 171 14.55 3.21 3.89
C GLN A 171 13.50 4.03 3.13
N ASN A 172 13.62 5.36 3.12
CA ASN A 172 12.74 6.20 2.32
C ASN A 172 12.91 5.92 0.82
N ASP A 173 14.14 5.83 0.32
CA ASP A 173 14.40 5.46 -1.08
C ASP A 173 13.80 4.09 -1.42
N PHE A 174 13.86 3.13 -0.50
CA PHE A 174 13.27 1.82 -0.69
C PHE A 174 11.73 1.87 -0.74
N ILE A 175 11.09 2.64 0.12
CA ILE A 175 9.63 2.82 0.08
C ILE A 175 9.20 3.51 -1.22
N GLU A 176 9.89 4.55 -1.63
CA GLU A 176 9.65 5.24 -2.91
C GLU A 176 9.87 4.31 -4.13
N PHE A 177 10.90 3.48 -4.07
CA PHE A 177 11.15 2.42 -5.06
C PHE A 177 9.98 1.44 -5.15
N LEU A 178 9.48 0.94 -4.01
CA LEU A 178 8.31 0.06 -3.99
C LEU A 178 7.06 0.74 -4.55
N GLN A 179 6.86 2.03 -4.28
CA GLN A 179 5.74 2.79 -4.83
C GLN A 179 5.79 2.86 -6.36
N VAL A 180 6.97 2.98 -6.97
CA VAL A 180 7.09 2.94 -8.45
C VAL A 180 6.61 1.61 -9.03
N LEU A 181 6.84 0.50 -8.32
CA LEU A 181 6.38 -0.82 -8.74
C LEU A 181 4.88 -1.04 -8.48
N TYR A 182 4.38 -0.46 -7.39
CA TYR A 182 3.01 -0.62 -6.93
C TYR A 182 2.01 0.25 -7.70
N ALA A 183 2.38 1.51 -7.96
CA ALA A 183 1.48 2.52 -8.54
C ALA A 183 0.79 2.11 -9.84
N PRO A 184 1.44 1.46 -10.84
CA PRO A 184 0.78 1.05 -12.06
C PRO A 184 -0.40 0.10 -11.84
N TYR A 185 -0.34 -0.73 -10.80
CA TYR A 185 -1.39 -1.70 -10.46
C TYR A 185 -2.55 -1.06 -9.71
N CYS A 186 -2.26 -0.03 -8.90
CA CYS A 186 -3.29 0.79 -8.27
C CYS A 186 -4.06 1.60 -9.30
N TYR A 187 -3.35 2.29 -10.18
CA TYR A 187 -3.97 3.23 -11.13
C TYR A 187 -4.61 2.56 -12.35
N SER A 188 -4.09 1.42 -12.81
CA SER A 188 -4.64 0.74 -14.01
C SER A 188 -6.00 0.08 -13.77
N ARG A 189 -6.22 -0.49 -12.58
CA ARG A 189 -7.54 -1.02 -12.18
C ARG A 189 -8.50 0.05 -11.66
N GLU A 190 -7.98 1.16 -11.17
CA GLU A 190 -8.79 2.23 -10.60
C GLU A 190 -9.42 3.15 -11.65
N LYS A 191 -8.78 3.36 -12.82
CA LYS A 191 -9.36 4.23 -13.86
C LYS A 191 -10.67 3.70 -14.46
N GLU A 192 -10.93 2.40 -14.32
CA GLU A 192 -12.10 1.73 -14.91
C GLU A 192 -13.10 1.20 -13.87
N SER A 193 -12.82 1.30 -12.59
CA SER A 193 -13.69 0.71 -11.56
C SER A 193 -14.79 1.67 -11.15
N ILE A 194 -16.05 1.29 -11.41
CA ILE A 194 -17.23 2.00 -10.88
C ILE A 194 -17.15 2.17 -9.35
N ALA A 195 -16.49 1.27 -8.65
CA ALA A 195 -16.31 1.36 -7.21
C ALA A 195 -15.50 2.60 -6.79
N ARG A 196 -14.45 2.96 -7.54
CA ARG A 196 -13.68 4.19 -7.31
C ARG A 196 -14.51 5.43 -7.61
N THR A 197 -15.15 5.46 -8.76
CA THR A 197 -16.04 6.59 -9.13
C THR A 197 -17.08 6.85 -8.04
N LEU A 198 -17.65 5.78 -7.49
CA LEU A 198 -18.58 5.88 -6.36
C LEU A 198 -17.91 6.40 -5.09
N ARG A 199 -16.71 5.92 -4.75
CA ARG A 199 -15.96 6.38 -3.58
C ARG A 199 -15.69 7.89 -3.69
N ASP A 200 -15.12 8.32 -4.80
CA ASP A 200 -14.77 9.72 -5.03
C ASP A 200 -16.01 10.63 -5.01
N TYR A 201 -17.14 10.14 -5.52
CA TYR A 201 -18.43 10.82 -5.41
C TYR A 201 -18.91 10.90 -3.96
N LEU A 202 -18.86 9.80 -3.22
CA LEU A 202 -19.30 9.76 -1.82
C LEU A 202 -18.43 10.65 -0.93
N ASP A 203 -17.11 10.68 -1.17
CA ASP A 203 -16.17 11.56 -0.45
C ASP A 203 -16.43 13.06 -0.73
N ALA A 204 -16.78 13.40 -1.97
CA ALA A 204 -17.08 14.79 -2.34
C ALA A 204 -18.48 15.27 -1.89
N HIS A 205 -19.46 14.37 -1.78
CA HIS A 205 -20.86 14.70 -1.56
C HIS A 205 -21.43 14.14 -0.25
N TYR A 206 -20.58 13.75 0.71
CA TYR A 206 -21.03 13.05 1.93
C TYR A 206 -22.06 13.82 2.77
N THR A 207 -22.12 15.14 2.67
CA THR A 207 -23.08 15.98 3.38
C THR A 207 -24.49 15.95 2.75
N GLU A 208 -24.61 15.47 1.52
CA GLU A 208 -25.84 15.47 0.74
C GLU A 208 -26.71 14.24 1.04
N GLU A 209 -27.97 14.30 0.63
CA GLU A 209 -28.87 13.14 0.68
C GLU A 209 -28.58 12.22 -0.51
N ILE A 210 -27.95 11.09 -0.26
CA ILE A 210 -27.51 10.13 -1.28
C ILE A 210 -28.30 8.84 -1.11
N SER A 211 -28.93 8.36 -2.19
CA SER A 211 -29.54 7.04 -2.24
C SER A 211 -28.79 6.13 -3.23
N LEU A 212 -28.74 4.84 -2.90
CA LEU A 212 -28.12 3.84 -3.79
C LEU A 212 -28.82 3.75 -5.14
N ASN A 213 -30.16 3.97 -5.16
CA ASN A 213 -30.93 3.93 -6.40
C ASN A 213 -30.62 5.11 -7.32
N ASP A 214 -30.35 6.30 -6.75
CA ASP A 214 -29.95 7.47 -7.54
C ASP A 214 -28.59 7.27 -8.13
N LEU A 215 -27.62 6.75 -7.36
CA LEU A 215 -26.31 6.37 -7.87
C LEU A 215 -26.41 5.33 -8.98
N ALA A 216 -27.26 4.32 -8.83
CA ALA A 216 -27.45 3.28 -9.82
C ALA A 216 -27.99 3.87 -11.14
N ARG A 217 -28.95 4.81 -11.07
CA ARG A 217 -29.45 5.53 -12.24
C ARG A 217 -28.39 6.43 -12.88
N GLN A 218 -27.69 7.22 -12.06
CA GLN A 218 -26.66 8.16 -12.52
C GLN A 218 -25.55 7.46 -13.31
N TYR A 219 -25.09 6.31 -12.82
CA TYR A 219 -23.99 5.55 -13.44
C TYR A 219 -24.43 4.42 -14.37
N SER A 220 -25.75 4.29 -14.62
CA SER A 220 -26.32 3.25 -15.50
C SER A 220 -25.98 1.81 -15.09
N TYR A 221 -25.94 1.55 -13.78
CA TYR A 221 -25.74 0.23 -13.20
C TYR A 221 -26.93 -0.22 -12.36
N SER A 222 -27.04 -1.52 -12.08
CA SER A 222 -27.99 -1.99 -11.07
C SER A 222 -27.47 -1.73 -9.65
N PRO A 223 -28.35 -1.47 -8.65
CA PRO A 223 -27.92 -1.32 -7.26
C PRO A 223 -27.09 -2.51 -6.74
N SER A 224 -27.46 -3.73 -7.11
CA SER A 224 -26.75 -4.95 -6.72
C SER A 224 -25.33 -5.02 -7.32
N HIS A 225 -25.15 -4.51 -8.55
CA HIS A 225 -23.83 -4.42 -9.17
C HIS A 225 -22.95 -3.40 -8.42
N LEU A 226 -23.47 -2.23 -8.09
CA LEU A 226 -22.74 -1.22 -7.33
C LEU A 226 -22.32 -1.73 -5.95
N ILE A 227 -23.24 -2.40 -5.22
CA ILE A 227 -22.91 -3.01 -3.91
C ILE A 227 -21.78 -4.02 -4.07
N ARG A 228 -21.88 -4.95 -5.02
CA ARG A 228 -20.90 -6.02 -5.22
C ARG A 228 -19.53 -5.48 -5.61
N SER A 229 -19.48 -4.57 -6.60
CA SER A 229 -18.24 -3.96 -7.06
C SER A 229 -17.57 -3.15 -5.96
N PHE A 230 -18.36 -2.36 -5.21
CA PHE A 230 -17.84 -1.55 -4.12
C PHE A 230 -17.38 -2.41 -2.94
N HIS A 231 -18.13 -3.46 -2.59
CA HIS A 231 -17.75 -4.39 -1.53
C HIS A 231 -16.48 -5.18 -1.90
N GLN A 232 -16.34 -5.59 -3.16
CA GLN A 232 -15.13 -6.27 -3.65
C GLN A 232 -13.90 -5.36 -3.56
N ALA A 233 -14.07 -4.05 -3.83
CA ALA A 233 -12.95 -3.10 -3.80
C ALA A 233 -12.63 -2.58 -2.39
N TYR A 234 -13.66 -2.36 -1.55
CA TYR A 234 -13.51 -1.63 -0.28
C TYR A 234 -14.00 -2.40 0.96
N GLY A 235 -14.44 -3.65 0.83
CA GLY A 235 -14.89 -4.49 1.94
C GLY A 235 -16.19 -4.06 2.60
N ALA A 236 -16.89 -3.05 2.05
CA ALA A 236 -18.14 -2.51 2.57
C ALA A 236 -19.09 -2.13 1.43
N SER A 237 -20.39 -1.99 1.71
CA SER A 237 -21.31 -1.41 0.72
C SER A 237 -21.12 0.12 0.62
N PRO A 238 -21.53 0.77 -0.51
CA PRO A 238 -21.43 2.22 -0.66
C PRO A 238 -22.07 2.99 0.50
N MET A 239 -23.24 2.54 0.95
CA MET A 239 -23.97 3.21 2.04
C MET A 239 -23.33 2.99 3.42
N GLN A 240 -22.68 1.85 3.65
CA GLN A 240 -21.87 1.63 4.86
C GLN A 240 -20.63 2.52 4.84
N TYR A 241 -20.01 2.67 3.70
CA TYR A 241 -18.87 3.59 3.51
C TYR A 241 -19.29 5.04 3.77
N LEU A 242 -20.39 5.50 3.14
CA LEU A 242 -20.92 6.84 3.37
C LEU A 242 -21.22 7.12 4.86
N LYS A 243 -21.86 6.17 5.52
CA LYS A 243 -22.13 6.27 6.96
C LYS A 243 -20.82 6.49 7.74
N LYS A 244 -19.77 5.77 7.41
CA LYS A 244 -18.50 5.80 8.09
C LYS A 244 -17.77 7.14 7.90
N ILE A 245 -17.63 7.63 6.67
CA ILE A 245 -16.98 8.93 6.42
C ILE A 245 -17.72 10.07 7.11
N ARG A 246 -19.07 10.03 7.17
CA ARG A 246 -19.87 10.99 7.93
C ARG A 246 -19.50 10.98 9.42
N ILE A 247 -19.33 9.81 10.02
CA ILE A 247 -18.94 9.70 11.44
C ILE A 247 -17.49 10.15 11.65
N GLU A 248 -16.60 9.88 10.73
CA GLU A 248 -15.20 10.38 10.79
C GLU A 248 -15.17 11.91 10.76
N HIS A 249 -15.91 12.55 9.84
CA HIS A 249 -16.05 14.02 9.82
C HIS A 249 -16.75 14.58 11.06
N ALA A 250 -17.80 13.91 11.56
CA ALA A 250 -18.46 14.31 12.78
C ALA A 250 -17.50 14.26 13.98
N SER A 251 -16.64 13.25 14.07
CA SER A 251 -15.63 13.14 15.12
C SER A 251 -14.66 14.31 15.09
N GLN A 252 -14.21 14.74 13.92
CA GLN A 252 -13.33 15.90 13.75
C GLN A 252 -14.05 17.21 14.17
N LEU A 253 -15.30 17.40 13.75
CA LEU A 253 -16.09 18.57 14.15
C LEU A 253 -16.34 18.63 15.65
N LEU A 254 -16.57 17.49 16.30
CA LEU A 254 -16.74 17.40 17.74
C LEU A 254 -15.49 17.79 18.52
N LEU A 255 -14.31 17.52 17.96
CA LEU A 255 -12.99 17.86 18.57
C LEU A 255 -12.58 19.31 18.36
N HIS A 256 -12.92 19.88 17.19
CA HIS A 256 -12.37 21.15 16.75
C HIS A 256 -13.41 22.28 16.67
N SER A 257 -14.63 22.08 17.16
CA SER A 257 -15.66 23.11 17.19
C SER A 257 -16.59 22.97 18.39
N ASP A 258 -17.16 24.11 18.81
CA ASP A 258 -18.19 24.20 19.86
C ASP A 258 -19.62 24.01 19.31
N ALA A 259 -19.78 23.60 18.06
CA ALA A 259 -21.07 23.41 17.43
C ALA A 259 -21.93 22.43 18.24
N ALA A 260 -23.24 22.72 18.36
CA ALA A 260 -24.16 21.83 19.05
C ALA A 260 -24.15 20.43 18.44
N ILE A 261 -24.30 19.39 19.24
CA ILE A 261 -24.28 17.98 18.78
C ILE A 261 -25.24 17.77 17.60
N GLN A 262 -26.45 18.37 17.67
CA GLN A 262 -27.40 18.30 16.58
C GLN A 262 -26.86 18.95 15.29
N SER A 263 -26.25 20.13 15.39
CA SER A 263 -25.68 20.86 14.26
C SER A 263 -24.54 20.05 13.60
N VAL A 264 -23.71 19.38 14.40
CA VAL A 264 -22.66 18.48 13.86
C VAL A 264 -23.30 17.36 13.03
N GLY A 265 -24.39 16.75 13.50
CA GLY A 265 -25.13 15.74 12.72
C GLY A 265 -25.64 16.30 11.38
N GLU A 266 -26.19 17.49 11.38
CA GLU A 266 -26.69 18.18 10.18
C GLU A 266 -25.55 18.49 9.19
N MET A 267 -24.42 19.00 9.68
CA MET A 267 -23.23 19.33 8.88
C MET A 267 -22.66 18.11 8.14
N VAL A 268 -22.78 16.92 8.72
CA VAL A 268 -22.28 15.70 8.08
C VAL A 268 -23.36 14.90 7.35
N GLY A 269 -24.55 15.48 7.14
CA GLY A 269 -25.64 14.83 6.39
C GLY A 269 -26.42 13.78 7.19
N LEU A 270 -26.31 13.76 8.53
CA LEU A 270 -27.09 12.92 9.45
C LEU A 270 -28.13 13.80 10.20
N ARG A 271 -29.12 14.31 9.46
CA ARG A 271 -30.06 15.36 9.90
C ARG A 271 -30.99 14.94 11.04
N ILE A 272 -31.22 13.64 11.26
CA ILE A 272 -32.07 13.14 12.32
C ILE A 272 -31.24 12.93 13.59
N PRO A 273 -31.41 13.74 14.68
CA PRO A 273 -30.50 13.70 15.83
C PRO A 273 -30.42 12.34 16.52
N SER A 274 -31.54 11.67 16.71
CA SER A 274 -31.57 10.33 17.34
C SER A 274 -30.86 9.27 16.49
N TYR A 275 -30.98 9.38 15.18
CA TYR A 275 -30.25 8.50 14.24
C TYR A 275 -28.74 8.77 14.27
N PHE A 276 -28.34 10.06 14.25
CA PHE A 276 -26.94 10.46 14.38
C PHE A 276 -26.30 9.90 15.66
N ILE A 277 -26.91 10.15 16.82
CA ILE A 277 -26.41 9.68 18.12
C ILE A 277 -26.26 8.16 18.13
N ARG A 278 -27.27 7.44 17.62
CA ARG A 278 -27.25 5.97 17.55
C ARG A 278 -26.12 5.46 16.65
N VAL A 279 -25.98 6.01 15.46
CA VAL A 279 -24.97 5.59 14.48
C VAL A 279 -23.57 5.94 14.98
N PHE A 280 -23.37 7.13 15.54
CA PHE A 280 -22.10 7.54 16.12
C PHE A 280 -21.67 6.58 17.24
N LYS A 281 -22.59 6.27 18.17
CA LYS A 281 -22.31 5.31 19.24
C LYS A 281 -22.02 3.91 18.71
N GLN A 282 -22.69 3.49 17.64
CA GLN A 282 -22.45 2.18 17.01
C GLN A 282 -21.05 2.10 16.39
N GLU A 283 -20.58 3.16 15.75
CA GLU A 283 -19.28 3.18 15.06
C GLU A 283 -18.12 3.48 16.02
N ILE A 284 -18.31 4.37 17.00
CA ILE A 284 -17.25 4.87 17.90
C ILE A 284 -17.27 4.16 19.28
N GLY A 285 -18.42 3.61 19.68
CA GLY A 285 -18.59 2.94 20.98
C GLY A 285 -19.17 3.82 22.07
N ILE A 286 -19.07 5.15 21.96
CA ILE A 286 -19.61 6.14 22.91
C ILE A 286 -20.46 7.18 22.19
N THR A 287 -21.30 7.92 22.94
CA THR A 287 -22.13 8.98 22.35
C THR A 287 -21.31 10.19 21.91
N PRO A 288 -21.81 11.03 20.96
CA PRO A 288 -21.12 12.25 20.55
C PRO A 288 -20.79 13.20 21.72
N ALA A 289 -21.70 13.31 22.69
CA ALA A 289 -21.48 14.15 23.88
C ALA A 289 -20.36 13.59 24.78
N GLN A 290 -20.37 12.28 25.02
CA GLN A 290 -19.29 11.60 25.75
C GLN A 290 -17.95 11.72 25.02
N TYR A 291 -17.98 11.61 23.70
CA TYR A 291 -16.80 11.76 22.86
C TYR A 291 -16.16 13.16 23.02
N ARG A 292 -16.97 14.21 22.90
CA ARG A 292 -16.51 15.59 23.11
C ARG A 292 -15.96 15.82 24.51
N MET A 293 -16.65 15.38 25.55
CA MET A 293 -16.23 15.56 26.93
C MET A 293 -14.91 14.86 27.22
N PHE A 294 -14.75 13.62 26.79
CA PHE A 294 -13.54 12.81 26.99
C PHE A 294 -12.29 13.51 26.43
N TYR A 295 -12.39 14.09 25.24
CA TYR A 295 -11.26 14.76 24.59
C TYR A 295 -11.10 16.24 24.98
N ALA A 296 -12.12 16.90 25.52
CA ALA A 296 -11.97 18.22 26.10
C ALA A 296 -11.13 18.17 27.41
N GLU A 297 -11.27 17.11 28.19
CA GLU A 297 -10.49 16.88 29.41
C GLU A 297 -9.01 16.59 29.10
N GLU A 298 -8.71 15.85 28.00
CA GLU A 298 -7.32 15.60 27.60
C GLU A 298 -6.60 16.85 27.07
N ASN A 299 -7.31 17.75 26.41
CA ASN A 299 -6.74 19.01 25.87
C ASN A 299 -6.74 20.18 26.87
N GLY A 300 -7.53 20.11 27.94
CA GLY A 300 -7.60 21.12 29.01
C GLY A 300 -6.64 20.89 30.18
N GLY A 301 -5.95 19.75 30.23
CA GLY A 301 -5.08 19.36 31.33
C GLY A 301 -3.66 19.93 31.31
N SER A 302 -3.35 20.93 30.47
CA SER A 302 -2.01 21.52 30.33
C SER A 302 -1.85 22.91 30.92
N GLU A 303 -2.78 23.36 31.78
CA GLU A 303 -2.58 24.56 32.57
C GLU A 303 -2.89 24.26 34.04
N ALA A 304 -1.91 23.84 34.79
CA ALA A 304 -1.87 23.98 36.24
C ALA A 304 -0.54 24.61 36.66
N PRO A 305 -0.55 25.46 37.67
CA PRO A 305 0.39 26.58 37.93
C PRO A 305 1.79 26.15 38.34
#